data_2d002d1154265b223e705cc24e2de918
#
_entry.id   2d002d1154265b223e705cc24e2de918
#
_cell.length_a   1.000
_cell.length_b   1.000
_cell.length_c   1.000
_cell.angle_alpha   90.00
_cell.angle_beta   90.00
_cell.angle_gamma   90.00
#
_symmetry.space_group_name_H-M   'P 1'
#
loop_
_entity.id
_entity.type
_entity.pdbx_description
1 polymer ?
#
loop_
_entity_poly.entity_id
_entity_poly.type
_entity_poly.pdbx_seq_one_letter_code
_entity_poly.pdbx_strand_id
1 'polypeptide(L)'
;MAKFKVYYTIELNEVATHIFESNDFEVKLCSHNDEETYVKELAEFQPDAIMCRTEPITAKMMDTCKNLKVIGKQGAGLDNIDMDHAHAKDITVVYAPAGNANAVAEHAVMLMLMCAKRFTYVDRQFRGGNFLVRMGMEHTYELGGKTLGMIGCGRISQLTMQKCKYGFGMNVIGYDPYLTQDKIGDLCELKATAKEVWEQADFVSVHLPVVPSTEHSIGREQFSWMKPTASFINCARGALIKENELVECLKDGTLFQAGLDVFEHEPIQESSRELFNLDNVIMTPHMAATTEQSVLNCCTSVANDIVAVCNGQEPKVKAQKPKF
;
A
#
# COMPACT_ATOMS: atom_id res chain seq x y z
N MET A 1 -18.31 25.11 24.21
CA MET A 1 -18.26 23.66 24.01
C MET A 1 -17.98 23.42 22.53
N ALA A 2 -17.11 22.48 22.18
CA ALA A 2 -16.86 22.14 20.79
C ALA A 2 -18.15 21.74 20.08
N LYS A 3 -18.29 22.11 18.80
CA LYS A 3 -19.49 21.85 17.99
C LYS A 3 -19.54 20.38 17.52
N PHE A 4 -18.37 19.77 17.27
CA PHE A 4 -18.21 18.41 16.77
C PHE A 4 -17.15 17.65 17.56
N LYS A 5 -17.13 16.32 17.42
CA LYS A 5 -16.18 15.43 18.07
C LYS A 5 -15.54 14.49 17.05
N VAL A 6 -14.19 14.36 17.11
CA VAL A 6 -13.45 13.42 16.29
C VAL A 6 -12.64 12.46 17.16
N TYR A 7 -12.70 11.17 16.84
CA TYR A 7 -11.99 10.11 17.51
C TYR A 7 -10.86 9.56 16.61
N TYR A 8 -9.66 9.50 17.14
CA TYR A 8 -8.49 8.92 16.48
C TYR A 8 -8.25 7.48 16.97
N THR A 9 -8.15 6.53 16.05
CA THR A 9 -7.80 5.14 16.37
C THR A 9 -6.31 4.96 16.64
N ILE A 10 -5.49 5.88 16.17
CA ILE A 10 -4.03 5.93 16.38
C ILE A 10 -3.59 7.40 16.40
N GLU A 11 -2.43 7.68 16.99
CA GLU A 11 -1.82 9.00 16.94
C GLU A 11 -1.54 9.41 15.47
N LEU A 12 -2.01 10.57 15.10
CA LEU A 12 -1.89 11.13 13.75
C LEU A 12 -1.03 12.40 13.79
N ASN A 13 -0.67 12.90 12.60
CA ASN A 13 0.12 14.12 12.48
C ASN A 13 -0.63 15.32 13.06
N GLU A 14 0.07 16.18 13.81
CA GLU A 14 -0.46 17.39 14.47
C GLU A 14 -1.27 18.30 13.54
N VAL A 15 -0.97 18.31 12.24
CA VAL A 15 -1.72 19.11 11.27
C VAL A 15 -3.21 18.78 11.27
N ALA A 16 -3.58 17.50 11.45
CA ALA A 16 -4.99 17.10 11.53
C ALA A 16 -5.64 17.66 12.79
N THR A 17 -4.96 17.56 13.94
CA THR A 17 -5.41 18.12 15.22
C THR A 17 -5.61 19.63 15.13
N HIS A 18 -4.66 20.36 14.57
CA HIS A 18 -4.80 21.81 14.33
C HIS A 18 -5.97 22.17 13.43
N ILE A 19 -6.22 21.40 12.37
CA ILE A 19 -7.38 21.61 11.50
C ILE A 19 -8.67 21.42 12.26
N PHE A 20 -8.78 20.35 13.06
CA PHE A 20 -9.98 20.05 13.84
C PHE A 20 -10.24 21.10 14.94
N GLU A 21 -9.24 21.44 15.75
CA GLU A 21 -9.36 22.44 16.81
C GLU A 21 -9.73 23.82 16.26
N SER A 22 -9.16 24.21 15.11
CA SER A 22 -9.49 25.47 14.41
C SER A 22 -10.91 25.49 13.83
N ASN A 23 -11.60 24.36 13.78
CA ASN A 23 -12.97 24.22 13.30
C ASN A 23 -13.96 23.73 14.38
N ASP A 24 -13.66 24.04 15.64
CA ASP A 24 -14.52 23.72 16.80
C ASP A 24 -14.75 22.21 17.04
N PHE A 25 -13.77 21.36 16.76
CA PHE A 25 -13.79 19.94 17.12
C PHE A 25 -13.08 19.67 18.44
N GLU A 26 -13.68 18.80 19.24
CA GLU A 26 -13.02 18.11 20.34
C GLU A 26 -12.35 16.84 19.78
N VAL A 27 -11.04 16.70 20.00
CA VAL A 27 -10.23 15.56 19.52
C VAL A 27 -9.98 14.61 20.69
N LYS A 28 -10.24 13.31 20.45
CA LYS A 28 -9.89 12.25 21.40
C LYS A 28 -9.07 11.19 20.70
N LEU A 29 -7.86 10.91 21.20
CA LEU A 29 -7.05 9.77 20.82
C LEU A 29 -7.46 8.54 21.63
N CYS A 30 -7.46 7.36 21.01
CA CYS A 30 -7.67 6.09 21.70
C CYS A 30 -6.57 5.85 22.75
N SER A 31 -6.93 5.16 23.82
CA SER A 31 -5.96 4.82 24.87
C SER A 31 -5.14 3.55 24.56
N HIS A 32 -5.73 2.58 23.84
CA HIS A 32 -5.09 1.34 23.39
C HIS A 32 -5.61 0.92 22.02
N ASN A 33 -4.74 0.30 21.24
CA ASN A 33 -5.05 -0.14 19.87
C ASN A 33 -5.65 -1.56 19.85
N ASP A 34 -6.90 -1.67 20.33
CA ASP A 34 -7.69 -2.89 20.28
C ASP A 34 -9.19 -2.59 20.17
N GLU A 35 -9.96 -3.52 19.62
CA GLU A 35 -11.40 -3.31 19.34
C GLU A 35 -12.22 -3.09 20.60
N GLU A 36 -11.90 -3.75 21.71
CA GLU A 36 -12.65 -3.63 22.97
C GLU A 36 -12.54 -2.21 23.51
N THR A 37 -11.32 -1.66 23.51
CA THR A 37 -11.05 -0.27 23.89
C THR A 37 -11.76 0.71 22.97
N TYR A 38 -11.68 0.50 21.65
CA TYR A 38 -12.38 1.37 20.69
C TYR A 38 -13.88 1.42 20.95
N VAL A 39 -14.54 0.27 21.08
CA VAL A 39 -16.00 0.19 21.31
C VAL A 39 -16.38 0.86 22.61
N LYS A 40 -15.64 0.65 23.70
CA LYS A 40 -15.90 1.30 24.99
C LYS A 40 -15.77 2.82 24.91
N GLU A 41 -14.65 3.30 24.37
CA GLU A 41 -14.39 4.74 24.29
C GLU A 41 -15.31 5.46 23.32
N LEU A 42 -15.70 4.83 22.21
CA LEU A 42 -16.69 5.35 21.27
C LEU A 42 -18.07 5.45 21.90
N ALA A 43 -18.46 4.48 22.75
CA ALA A 43 -19.72 4.52 23.49
C ALA A 43 -19.80 5.71 24.47
N GLU A 44 -18.69 6.04 25.11
CA GLU A 44 -18.59 7.15 26.06
C GLU A 44 -18.47 8.51 25.35
N PHE A 45 -17.63 8.59 24.33
CA PHE A 45 -17.27 9.84 23.65
C PHE A 45 -18.32 10.30 22.64
N GLN A 46 -19.00 9.36 21.95
CA GLN A 46 -20.02 9.62 20.93
C GLN A 46 -19.55 10.61 19.86
N PRO A 47 -18.55 10.25 19.02
CA PRO A 47 -17.99 11.16 18.03
C PRO A 47 -18.92 11.36 16.82
N ASP A 48 -18.76 12.51 16.15
CA ASP A 48 -19.31 12.80 14.82
C ASP A 48 -18.43 12.23 13.70
N ALA A 49 -17.13 12.04 13.97
CA ALA A 49 -16.15 11.53 13.03
C ALA A 49 -15.18 10.55 13.68
N ILE A 50 -14.72 9.55 12.90
CA ILE A 50 -13.59 8.69 13.24
C ILE A 50 -12.50 8.92 12.20
N MET A 51 -11.24 9.08 12.62
CA MET A 51 -10.10 9.12 11.71
C MET A 51 -9.13 7.98 12.04
N CYS A 52 -8.81 7.17 11.02
CA CYS A 52 -8.00 5.96 11.13
C CYS A 52 -6.87 5.92 10.10
N ARG A 53 -5.89 5.02 10.30
CA ARG A 53 -4.85 4.71 9.33
C ARG A 53 -4.98 3.27 8.83
N THR A 54 -4.51 2.28 9.57
CA THR A 54 -4.55 0.84 9.21
C THR A 54 -5.47 0.04 10.12
N GLU A 55 -5.92 0.65 11.21
CA GLU A 55 -6.76 0.02 12.20
C GLU A 55 -8.13 -0.34 11.60
N PRO A 56 -8.67 -1.51 11.93
CA PRO A 56 -9.99 -1.92 11.44
C PRO A 56 -11.10 -1.02 11.97
N ILE A 57 -11.99 -0.60 11.10
CA ILE A 57 -13.24 0.08 11.45
C ILE A 57 -14.40 -0.87 11.18
N THR A 58 -14.86 -1.53 12.23
CA THR A 58 -15.86 -2.60 12.16
C THR A 58 -17.30 -2.06 12.25
N ALA A 59 -18.26 -2.88 11.81
CA ALA A 59 -19.69 -2.61 12.00
C ALA A 59 -20.01 -2.32 13.48
N LYS A 60 -19.42 -3.08 14.42
CA LYS A 60 -19.63 -2.90 15.87
C LYS A 60 -19.18 -1.51 16.35
N MET A 61 -18.04 -1.01 15.87
CA MET A 61 -17.59 0.33 16.19
C MET A 61 -18.56 1.40 15.67
N MET A 62 -19.03 1.26 14.42
CA MET A 62 -19.99 2.19 13.81
C MET A 62 -21.33 2.16 14.52
N ASP A 63 -21.83 0.99 14.90
CA ASP A 63 -23.10 0.83 15.63
C ASP A 63 -23.08 1.43 17.04
N THR A 64 -21.90 1.52 17.64
CA THR A 64 -21.71 2.12 18.96
C THR A 64 -21.91 3.63 18.92
N CYS A 65 -21.66 4.28 17.79
CA CYS A 65 -21.73 5.73 17.62
C CYS A 65 -23.11 6.17 17.11
N LYS A 66 -23.84 6.96 17.90
CA LYS A 66 -25.18 7.47 17.51
C LYS A 66 -25.13 8.63 16.52
N ASN A 67 -24.03 9.39 16.52
CA ASN A 67 -23.91 10.64 15.78
C ASN A 67 -22.86 10.58 14.65
N LEU A 68 -22.29 9.40 14.36
CA LEU A 68 -21.23 9.24 13.39
C LEU A 68 -21.70 9.59 11.98
N LYS A 69 -21.08 10.59 11.36
CA LYS A 69 -21.37 11.11 10.02
C LYS A 69 -20.32 10.72 9.02
N VAL A 70 -19.06 10.60 9.47
CA VAL A 70 -17.93 10.44 8.57
C VAL A 70 -16.81 9.60 9.17
N ILE A 71 -16.21 8.74 8.35
CA ILE A 71 -14.97 8.03 8.65
C ILE A 71 -13.91 8.55 7.69
N GLY A 72 -12.78 9.01 8.24
CA GLY A 72 -11.64 9.49 7.48
C GLY A 72 -10.49 8.50 7.49
N LYS A 73 -10.06 8.09 6.30
CA LYS A 73 -8.94 7.17 6.11
C LYS A 73 -7.68 7.92 5.71
N GLN A 74 -6.67 7.93 6.58
CA GLN A 74 -5.34 8.44 6.24
C GLN A 74 -4.64 7.46 5.29
N GLY A 75 -4.88 7.59 4.00
CA GLY A 75 -4.29 6.72 2.98
C GLY A 75 -5.24 6.43 1.83
N ALA A 76 -4.84 5.53 0.94
CA ALA A 76 -5.57 5.22 -0.30
C ALA A 76 -6.45 3.97 -0.23
N GLY A 77 -6.02 2.94 0.50
CA GLY A 77 -6.77 1.67 0.62
C GLY A 77 -7.90 1.78 1.65
N LEU A 78 -9.02 1.13 1.40
CA LEU A 78 -10.22 1.13 2.25
C LEU A 78 -10.54 -0.25 2.82
N ASP A 79 -9.67 -1.21 2.65
CA ASP A 79 -9.83 -2.61 3.01
C ASP A 79 -9.94 -2.86 4.52
N ASN A 80 -9.54 -1.90 5.35
CA ASN A 80 -9.71 -1.94 6.81
C ASN A 80 -11.04 -1.35 7.31
N ILE A 81 -11.92 -0.88 6.42
CA ILE A 81 -13.22 -0.29 6.78
C ILE A 81 -14.34 -1.19 6.26
N ASP A 82 -15.30 -1.53 7.09
CA ASP A 82 -16.54 -2.19 6.66
C ASP A 82 -17.38 -1.21 5.83
N MET A 83 -17.06 -1.17 4.51
CA MET A 83 -17.67 -0.22 3.58
C MET A 83 -19.14 -0.47 3.37
N ASP A 84 -19.60 -1.73 3.38
CA ASP A 84 -21.00 -2.07 3.19
C ASP A 84 -21.84 -1.59 4.38
N HIS A 85 -21.32 -1.79 5.58
CA HIS A 85 -21.99 -1.30 6.79
C HIS A 85 -21.99 0.23 6.87
N ALA A 86 -20.88 0.89 6.53
CA ALA A 86 -20.82 2.35 6.47
C ALA A 86 -21.87 2.93 5.50
N HIS A 87 -21.99 2.33 4.30
CA HIS A 87 -22.99 2.74 3.31
C HIS A 87 -24.44 2.46 3.77
N ALA A 88 -24.69 1.34 4.46
CA ALA A 88 -26.02 1.02 5.00
C ALA A 88 -26.47 2.00 6.09
N LYS A 89 -25.51 2.63 6.77
CA LYS A 89 -25.72 3.63 7.82
C LYS A 89 -25.67 5.07 7.32
N ASP A 90 -25.53 5.30 6.02
CA ASP A 90 -25.31 6.63 5.41
C ASP A 90 -24.08 7.38 5.98
N ILE A 91 -23.09 6.63 6.47
CA ILE A 91 -21.80 7.19 6.92
C ILE A 91 -20.93 7.47 5.70
N THR A 92 -20.50 8.72 5.55
CA THR A 92 -19.59 9.11 4.50
C THR A 92 -18.17 8.59 4.81
N VAL A 93 -17.51 7.95 3.84
CA VAL A 93 -16.10 7.58 3.97
C VAL A 93 -15.26 8.49 3.08
N VAL A 94 -14.33 9.25 3.69
CA VAL A 94 -13.37 10.12 3.01
C VAL A 94 -11.96 9.54 3.13
N TYR A 95 -11.12 9.74 2.10
CA TYR A 95 -9.79 9.14 2.05
C TYR A 95 -8.82 9.95 1.18
N ALA A 96 -7.54 9.59 1.16
CA ALA A 96 -6.49 10.33 0.45
C ALA A 96 -5.82 9.48 -0.66
N PRO A 97 -6.48 9.23 -1.81
CA PRO A 97 -5.98 8.32 -2.86
C PRO A 97 -4.72 8.85 -3.58
N ALA A 98 -4.44 10.14 -3.47
CA ALA A 98 -3.28 10.77 -4.11
C ALA A 98 -2.17 11.16 -3.13
N GLY A 99 -2.48 11.24 -1.83
CA GLY A 99 -1.58 11.83 -0.83
C GLY A 99 -0.27 11.06 -0.64
N ASN A 100 -0.31 9.75 -0.83
CA ASN A 100 0.83 8.85 -0.63
C ASN A 100 1.42 8.27 -1.93
N ALA A 101 0.83 8.57 -3.09
CA ALA A 101 1.15 7.86 -4.33
C ALA A 101 2.63 8.01 -4.74
N ASN A 102 3.21 9.21 -4.56
CA ASN A 102 4.61 9.44 -4.89
C ASN A 102 5.56 8.69 -3.93
N ALA A 103 5.27 8.68 -2.63
CA ALA A 103 6.07 7.96 -1.64
C ALA A 103 6.10 6.45 -1.95
N VAL A 104 4.94 5.84 -2.25
CA VAL A 104 4.86 4.42 -2.61
C VAL A 104 5.59 4.13 -3.91
N ALA A 105 5.51 5.02 -4.91
CA ALA A 105 6.26 4.87 -6.16
C ALA A 105 7.78 4.91 -5.94
N GLU A 106 8.27 5.80 -5.08
CA GLU A 106 9.68 5.88 -4.72
C GLU A 106 10.14 4.65 -3.93
N HIS A 107 9.31 4.16 -3.04
CA HIS A 107 9.58 2.94 -2.29
C HIS A 107 9.70 1.71 -3.20
N ALA A 108 8.80 1.55 -4.18
CA ALA A 108 8.89 0.50 -5.18
C ALA A 108 10.21 0.57 -5.97
N VAL A 109 10.61 1.78 -6.39
CA VAL A 109 11.92 1.99 -7.06
C VAL A 109 13.08 1.65 -6.14
N MET A 110 13.02 2.03 -4.86
CA MET A 110 14.03 1.65 -3.86
C MET A 110 14.17 0.12 -3.76
N LEU A 111 13.05 -0.61 -3.64
CA LEU A 111 13.08 -2.08 -3.59
C LEU A 111 13.67 -2.68 -4.87
N MET A 112 13.35 -2.13 -6.05
CA MET A 112 13.96 -2.56 -7.32
C MET A 112 15.48 -2.35 -7.32
N LEU A 113 15.96 -1.19 -6.86
CA LEU A 113 17.39 -0.90 -6.75
C LEU A 113 18.10 -1.83 -5.76
N MET A 114 17.46 -2.09 -4.62
CA MET A 114 17.99 -3.02 -3.62
C MET A 114 18.04 -4.46 -4.17
N CYS A 115 17.02 -4.91 -4.89
CA CYS A 115 17.03 -6.17 -5.61
C CYS A 115 18.17 -6.19 -6.65
N ALA A 116 18.25 -5.20 -7.53
CA ALA A 116 19.26 -5.10 -8.57
C ALA A 116 20.71 -5.17 -8.06
N LYS A 117 20.94 -4.73 -6.81
CA LYS A 117 22.25 -4.75 -6.14
C LYS A 117 22.40 -5.90 -5.14
N ARG A 118 21.39 -6.77 -4.97
CA ARG A 118 21.38 -7.82 -3.93
C ARG A 118 21.71 -7.27 -2.54
N PHE A 119 21.14 -6.11 -2.22
CA PHE A 119 21.59 -5.29 -1.09
C PHE A 119 21.56 -6.03 0.24
N THR A 120 20.47 -6.75 0.56
CA THR A 120 20.34 -7.48 1.83
C THR A 120 21.44 -8.50 2.03
N TYR A 121 21.76 -9.28 0.99
CA TYR A 121 22.86 -10.24 1.01
C TYR A 121 24.21 -9.54 1.24
N VAL A 122 24.50 -8.48 0.47
CA VAL A 122 25.76 -7.73 0.55
C VAL A 122 25.93 -7.07 1.92
N ASP A 123 24.89 -6.38 2.42
CA ASP A 123 24.94 -5.70 3.72
C ASP A 123 25.17 -6.70 4.86
N ARG A 124 24.51 -7.84 4.85
CA ARG A 124 24.70 -8.89 5.85
C ARG A 124 26.12 -9.46 5.82
N GLN A 125 26.66 -9.79 4.64
CA GLN A 125 28.03 -10.29 4.48
C GLN A 125 29.06 -9.26 4.95
N PHE A 126 28.89 -8.00 4.56
CA PHE A 126 29.80 -6.93 4.91
C PHE A 126 29.77 -6.62 6.43
N ARG A 127 28.60 -6.57 7.06
CA ARG A 127 28.49 -6.44 8.52
C ARG A 127 29.08 -7.62 9.27
N GLY A 128 29.07 -8.81 8.67
CA GLY A 128 29.76 -10.00 9.16
C GLY A 128 31.28 -10.00 8.96
N GLY A 129 31.85 -8.92 8.44
CA GLY A 129 33.29 -8.75 8.22
C GLY A 129 33.80 -9.22 6.85
N ASN A 130 32.92 -9.70 5.96
CA ASN A 130 33.32 -10.16 4.63
C ASN A 130 33.42 -8.98 3.63
N PHE A 131 34.57 -8.29 3.60
CA PHE A 131 34.81 -7.23 2.61
C PHE A 131 34.93 -7.76 1.18
N LEU A 132 35.32 -9.02 1.01
CA LEU A 132 35.54 -9.63 -0.30
C LEU A 132 34.26 -10.11 -0.99
N VAL A 133 33.08 -9.96 -0.36
CA VAL A 133 31.79 -10.31 -0.97
C VAL A 133 31.62 -9.75 -2.38
N ARG A 134 32.17 -8.56 -2.64
CA ARG A 134 32.15 -7.88 -3.96
C ARG A 134 32.85 -8.66 -5.10
N MET A 135 33.76 -9.56 -4.77
CA MET A 135 34.57 -10.26 -5.76
C MET A 135 33.88 -11.45 -6.43
N GLY A 136 32.80 -11.94 -5.85
CA GLY A 136 32.04 -13.08 -6.34
C GLY A 136 30.56 -12.76 -6.63
N MET A 137 30.23 -11.47 -6.80
CA MET A 137 28.85 -11.07 -7.01
C MET A 137 28.37 -11.41 -8.42
N GLU A 138 27.43 -12.34 -8.50
CA GLU A 138 26.69 -12.66 -9.72
C GLU A 138 25.29 -12.04 -9.66
N HIS A 139 24.68 -11.85 -10.84
CA HIS A 139 23.30 -11.36 -10.98
C HIS A 139 23.06 -10.01 -10.29
N THR A 140 24.03 -9.11 -10.35
CA THR A 140 23.86 -7.69 -10.03
C THR A 140 23.69 -6.89 -11.31
N TYR A 141 22.77 -5.94 -11.30
CA TYR A 141 22.36 -5.25 -12.52
C TYR A 141 22.32 -3.72 -12.36
N GLU A 142 22.37 -3.03 -13.48
CA GLU A 142 21.87 -1.68 -13.63
C GLU A 142 20.40 -1.76 -14.09
N LEU A 143 19.58 -0.77 -13.74
CA LEU A 143 18.19 -0.71 -14.21
C LEU A 143 18.10 -0.26 -15.68
N GLY A 144 19.07 0.51 -16.16
CA GLY A 144 19.12 1.00 -17.54
C GLY A 144 19.01 -0.14 -18.56
N GLY A 145 18.12 0.02 -19.52
CA GLY A 145 17.84 -0.98 -20.56
C GLY A 145 17.08 -2.22 -20.13
N LYS A 146 16.83 -2.42 -18.81
CA LYS A 146 15.99 -3.50 -18.29
C LYS A 146 14.52 -3.20 -18.52
N THR A 147 13.69 -4.23 -18.47
CA THR A 147 12.25 -4.13 -18.64
C THR A 147 11.53 -4.18 -17.30
N LEU A 148 10.78 -3.11 -17.00
CA LEU A 148 9.82 -3.05 -15.90
C LEU A 148 8.45 -3.52 -16.39
N GLY A 149 7.91 -4.55 -15.78
CA GLY A 149 6.55 -5.04 -15.99
C GLY A 149 5.63 -4.57 -14.86
N MET A 150 4.52 -3.94 -15.23
CA MET A 150 3.54 -3.42 -14.28
C MET A 150 2.23 -4.22 -14.37
N ILE A 151 1.80 -4.77 -13.25
CA ILE A 151 0.49 -5.42 -13.12
C ILE A 151 -0.44 -4.47 -12.35
N GLY A 152 -1.40 -3.87 -13.09
CA GLY A 152 -2.16 -2.71 -12.66
C GLY A 152 -1.42 -1.40 -13.00
N CYS A 153 -2.08 -0.53 -13.79
CA CYS A 153 -1.47 0.69 -14.33
C CYS A 153 -2.14 1.97 -13.79
N GLY A 154 -2.52 1.94 -12.50
CA GLY A 154 -3.12 3.07 -11.80
C GLY A 154 -2.12 4.19 -11.47
N ARG A 155 -2.53 5.11 -10.61
CA ARG A 155 -1.74 6.32 -10.26
C ARG A 155 -0.33 6.02 -9.75
N ILE A 156 -0.19 5.09 -8.79
CA ILE A 156 1.11 4.71 -8.21
C ILE A 156 2.00 4.11 -9.30
N SER A 157 1.44 3.19 -10.09
CA SER A 157 2.15 2.57 -11.22
C SER A 157 2.68 3.59 -12.19
N GLN A 158 1.87 4.57 -12.61
CA GLN A 158 2.29 5.59 -13.56
C GLN A 158 3.43 6.45 -13.01
N LEU A 159 3.41 6.81 -11.73
CA LEU A 159 4.53 7.51 -11.08
C LEU A 159 5.80 6.64 -11.01
N THR A 160 5.65 5.34 -10.77
CA THR A 160 6.76 4.37 -10.78
C THR A 160 7.34 4.25 -12.20
N MET A 161 6.46 4.08 -13.20
CA MET A 161 6.84 4.03 -14.61
C MET A 161 7.63 5.27 -15.04
N GLN A 162 7.14 6.48 -14.68
CA GLN A 162 7.83 7.75 -14.99
C GLN A 162 9.24 7.79 -14.42
N LYS A 163 9.40 7.41 -13.14
CA LYS A 163 10.71 7.37 -12.49
C LYS A 163 11.64 6.36 -13.16
N CYS A 164 11.14 5.18 -13.47
CA CYS A 164 11.94 4.12 -14.10
C CYS A 164 12.27 4.44 -15.56
N LYS A 165 11.32 4.90 -16.36
CA LYS A 165 11.51 5.23 -17.76
C LYS A 165 12.44 6.43 -17.94
N TYR A 166 12.12 7.55 -17.32
CA TYR A 166 12.84 8.79 -17.55
C TYR A 166 14.06 8.99 -16.65
N GLY A 167 14.06 8.40 -15.45
CA GLY A 167 15.19 8.48 -14.53
C GLY A 167 16.26 7.43 -14.77
N PHE A 168 15.89 6.20 -15.13
CA PHE A 168 16.80 5.08 -15.29
C PHE A 168 16.90 4.55 -16.72
N GLY A 169 16.11 5.01 -17.67
CA GLY A 169 16.13 4.51 -19.05
C GLY A 169 15.63 3.07 -19.19
N MET A 170 14.69 2.64 -18.34
CA MET A 170 14.07 1.32 -18.44
C MET A 170 13.03 1.27 -19.58
N ASN A 171 12.86 0.10 -20.17
CA ASN A 171 11.69 -0.22 -20.97
C ASN A 171 10.51 -0.49 -20.01
N VAL A 172 9.32 0.01 -20.36
CA VAL A 172 8.14 -0.16 -19.49
C VAL A 172 7.02 -0.84 -20.26
N ILE A 173 6.58 -1.99 -19.78
CA ILE A 173 5.43 -2.74 -20.25
C ILE A 173 4.42 -2.90 -19.13
N GLY A 174 3.13 -3.07 -19.44
CA GLY A 174 2.12 -3.21 -18.39
C GLY A 174 0.87 -3.94 -18.84
N TYR A 175 0.09 -4.35 -17.87
CA TYR A 175 -1.25 -4.91 -18.08
C TYR A 175 -2.24 -4.29 -17.10
N ASP A 176 -3.33 -3.81 -17.64
CA ASP A 176 -4.49 -3.32 -16.89
C ASP A 176 -5.75 -3.54 -17.74
N PRO A 177 -6.74 -4.32 -17.27
CA PRO A 177 -7.92 -4.62 -18.07
C PRO A 177 -8.86 -3.43 -18.30
N TYR A 178 -8.65 -2.33 -17.57
CA TYR A 178 -9.50 -1.13 -17.62
C TYR A 178 -8.84 0.06 -18.31
N LEU A 179 -7.58 -0.09 -18.76
CA LEU A 179 -6.81 0.98 -19.37
C LEU A 179 -6.52 0.66 -20.84
N THR A 180 -6.60 1.68 -21.68
CA THR A 180 -6.29 1.60 -23.11
C THR A 180 -4.98 2.35 -23.42
N GLN A 181 -4.31 1.96 -24.52
CA GLN A 181 -3.02 2.53 -24.91
C GLN A 181 -3.05 4.05 -25.10
N ASP A 182 -4.15 4.58 -25.65
CA ASP A 182 -4.33 6.02 -25.85
C ASP A 182 -4.37 6.83 -24.54
N LYS A 183 -4.85 6.22 -23.45
CA LYS A 183 -4.89 6.86 -22.12
C LYS A 183 -3.56 6.88 -21.41
N ILE A 184 -2.72 5.87 -21.60
CA ILE A 184 -1.40 5.79 -20.97
C ILE A 184 -0.31 6.40 -21.85
N GLY A 185 -0.58 6.59 -23.14
CA GLY A 185 0.33 7.18 -24.11
C GLY A 185 1.60 6.32 -24.29
N ASP A 186 2.72 7.01 -24.41
CA ASP A 186 4.03 6.39 -24.57
C ASP A 186 4.70 5.98 -23.24
N LEU A 187 4.07 6.27 -22.11
CA LEU A 187 4.63 5.95 -20.80
C LEU A 187 4.88 4.45 -20.60
N CYS A 188 3.98 3.63 -21.14
CA CYS A 188 3.98 2.19 -21.01
C CYS A 188 3.44 1.54 -22.30
N GLU A 189 4.05 0.45 -22.75
CA GLU A 189 3.47 -0.43 -23.75
C GLU A 189 2.51 -1.41 -23.06
N LEU A 190 1.20 -1.29 -23.32
CA LEU A 190 0.22 -2.22 -22.75
C LEU A 190 0.25 -3.55 -23.51
N LYS A 191 0.34 -4.63 -22.77
CA LYS A 191 0.26 -6.00 -23.29
C LYS A 191 -1.19 -6.50 -23.27
N ALA A 192 -1.48 -7.45 -24.15
CA ALA A 192 -2.82 -8.03 -24.27
C ALA A 192 -3.20 -8.89 -23.05
N THR A 193 -2.22 -9.50 -22.40
CA THR A 193 -2.39 -10.36 -21.24
C THR A 193 -1.39 -10.04 -20.12
N ALA A 194 -1.78 -10.32 -18.87
CA ALA A 194 -0.87 -10.24 -17.76
C ALA A 194 0.34 -11.17 -17.95
N LYS A 195 0.14 -12.36 -18.48
CA LYS A 195 1.19 -13.37 -18.70
C LYS A 195 2.34 -12.82 -19.54
N GLU A 196 2.04 -12.08 -20.62
CA GLU A 196 3.08 -11.44 -21.43
C GLU A 196 3.96 -10.47 -20.63
N VAL A 197 3.39 -9.78 -19.65
CA VAL A 197 4.17 -8.90 -18.75
C VAL A 197 5.08 -9.73 -17.85
N TRP A 198 4.57 -10.80 -17.24
CA TRP A 198 5.36 -11.69 -16.37
C TRP A 198 6.54 -12.32 -17.13
N GLU A 199 6.34 -12.76 -18.38
CA GLU A 199 7.36 -13.44 -19.18
C GLU A 199 8.47 -12.48 -19.69
N GLN A 200 8.12 -11.22 -19.98
CA GLN A 200 9.04 -10.28 -20.63
C GLN A 200 9.80 -9.38 -19.66
N ALA A 201 9.31 -9.22 -18.43
CA ALA A 201 9.90 -8.31 -17.47
C ALA A 201 11.18 -8.85 -16.80
N ASP A 202 12.09 -7.94 -16.47
CA ASP A 202 13.22 -8.18 -15.57
C ASP A 202 12.85 -7.82 -14.13
N PHE A 203 11.89 -6.91 -13.96
CA PHE A 203 11.29 -6.54 -12.69
C PHE A 203 9.77 -6.52 -12.87
N VAL A 204 9.03 -7.29 -12.08
CA VAL A 204 7.57 -7.27 -12.07
C VAL A 204 7.11 -6.56 -10.80
N SER A 205 6.36 -5.48 -10.95
CA SER A 205 5.77 -4.74 -9.82
C SER A 205 4.26 -4.77 -9.88
N VAL A 206 3.63 -5.17 -8.77
CA VAL A 206 2.16 -5.28 -8.70
C VAL A 206 1.56 -4.11 -7.93
N HIS A 207 0.48 -3.56 -8.49
CA HIS A 207 -0.24 -2.40 -7.95
C HIS A 207 -1.76 -2.58 -8.13
N LEU A 208 -2.26 -3.70 -7.63
CA LEU A 208 -3.67 -4.08 -7.71
C LEU A 208 -4.39 -3.79 -6.38
N PRO A 209 -5.68 -3.47 -6.39
CA PRO A 209 -6.50 -3.56 -5.20
C PRO A 209 -6.77 -5.03 -4.84
N VAL A 210 -7.09 -5.32 -3.58
CA VAL A 210 -7.64 -6.61 -3.18
C VAL A 210 -9.15 -6.59 -3.43
N VAL A 211 -9.58 -7.46 -4.32
CA VAL A 211 -10.98 -7.75 -4.63
C VAL A 211 -11.10 -9.26 -4.85
N PRO A 212 -12.30 -9.86 -4.87
CA PRO A 212 -12.43 -11.32 -5.00
C PRO A 212 -11.68 -11.96 -6.17
N SER A 213 -11.46 -11.21 -7.27
CA SER A 213 -10.73 -11.70 -8.45
C SER A 213 -9.21 -11.53 -8.38
N THR A 214 -8.70 -10.74 -7.45
CA THR A 214 -7.26 -10.47 -7.29
C THR A 214 -6.69 -11.04 -5.99
N GLU A 215 -7.53 -11.35 -5.02
CA GLU A 215 -7.13 -12.00 -3.77
C GLU A 215 -6.51 -13.38 -4.06
N HIS A 216 -5.31 -13.62 -3.52
CA HIS A 216 -4.52 -14.84 -3.73
C HIS A 216 -4.38 -15.27 -5.21
N SER A 217 -4.40 -14.28 -6.12
CA SER A 217 -4.28 -14.54 -7.58
C SER A 217 -2.83 -14.76 -8.02
N ILE A 218 -1.86 -14.44 -7.18
CA ILE A 218 -0.42 -14.54 -7.49
C ILE A 218 0.19 -15.66 -6.65
N GLY A 219 0.78 -16.63 -7.31
CA GLY A 219 1.42 -17.77 -6.68
C GLY A 219 2.48 -18.40 -7.59
N ARG A 220 2.77 -19.68 -7.38
CA ARG A 220 3.79 -20.45 -8.11
C ARG A 220 3.61 -20.38 -9.62
N GLU A 221 2.37 -20.40 -10.10
CA GLU A 221 2.09 -20.32 -11.53
C GLU A 221 2.67 -19.03 -12.13
N GLN A 222 2.35 -17.86 -11.55
CA GLN A 222 2.81 -16.56 -12.01
C GLN A 222 4.33 -16.41 -11.87
N PHE A 223 4.89 -16.87 -10.75
CA PHE A 223 6.34 -16.85 -10.54
C PHE A 223 7.09 -17.72 -11.53
N SER A 224 6.51 -18.86 -11.97
CA SER A 224 7.10 -19.72 -12.98
C SER A 224 7.15 -19.12 -14.39
N TRP A 225 6.36 -18.10 -14.68
CA TRP A 225 6.42 -17.37 -15.95
C TRP A 225 7.56 -16.35 -15.99
N MET A 226 8.10 -15.97 -14.84
CA MET A 226 9.15 -14.95 -14.75
C MET A 226 10.48 -15.48 -15.33
N LYS A 227 11.30 -14.54 -15.81
CA LYS A 227 12.68 -14.88 -16.18
C LYS A 227 13.46 -15.41 -14.97
N PRO A 228 14.41 -16.34 -15.16
CA PRO A 228 15.18 -16.94 -14.05
C PRO A 228 15.96 -15.95 -13.17
N THR A 229 16.14 -14.72 -13.62
CA THR A 229 16.86 -13.65 -12.89
C THR A 229 15.98 -12.45 -12.57
N ALA A 230 14.67 -12.56 -12.83
CA ALA A 230 13.74 -11.46 -12.59
C ALA A 230 13.45 -11.28 -11.10
N SER A 231 13.08 -10.06 -10.74
CA SER A 231 12.70 -9.68 -9.38
C SER A 231 11.21 -9.35 -9.30
N PHE A 232 10.57 -9.80 -8.24
CA PHE A 232 9.17 -9.49 -7.93
C PHE A 232 9.07 -8.39 -6.88
N ILE A 233 8.22 -7.37 -7.08
CA ILE A 233 8.05 -6.23 -6.18
C ILE A 233 6.58 -6.09 -5.79
N ASN A 234 6.30 -6.03 -4.48
CA ASN A 234 4.95 -5.79 -3.97
C ASN A 234 4.93 -4.70 -2.88
N CYS A 235 4.38 -3.55 -3.24
CA CYS A 235 4.04 -2.45 -2.33
C CYS A 235 2.51 -2.18 -2.33
N ALA A 236 1.70 -3.14 -2.81
CA ALA A 236 0.26 -3.01 -2.87
C ALA A 236 -0.43 -3.62 -1.66
N ARG A 237 -0.66 -4.94 -1.68
CA ARG A 237 -1.25 -5.71 -0.58
C ARG A 237 -0.67 -7.12 -0.53
N GLY A 238 -0.46 -7.64 0.68
CA GLY A 238 0.00 -9.01 0.88
C GLY A 238 -1.01 -10.05 0.43
N ALA A 239 -2.30 -9.82 0.68
CA ALA A 239 -3.38 -10.72 0.28
C ALA A 239 -3.56 -10.94 -1.24
N LEU A 240 -2.81 -10.24 -2.09
CA LEU A 240 -2.71 -10.57 -3.52
C LEU A 240 -1.95 -11.86 -3.77
N ILE A 241 -1.09 -12.27 -2.83
CA ILE A 241 -0.11 -13.34 -2.97
C ILE A 241 -0.52 -14.52 -2.10
N LYS A 242 -0.33 -15.72 -2.60
CA LYS A 242 -0.26 -16.94 -1.80
C LYS A 242 1.13 -17.02 -1.18
N GLU A 243 1.27 -16.48 0.04
CA GLU A 243 2.57 -16.24 0.66
C GLU A 243 3.37 -17.52 0.92
N ASN A 244 2.72 -18.63 1.24
CA ASN A 244 3.36 -19.94 1.34
C ASN A 244 4.01 -20.38 0.00
N GLU A 245 3.32 -20.18 -1.13
CA GLU A 245 3.87 -20.48 -2.47
C GLU A 245 5.04 -19.54 -2.82
N LEU A 246 4.98 -18.27 -2.41
CA LEU A 246 6.08 -17.31 -2.55
C LEU A 246 7.33 -17.79 -1.82
N VAL A 247 7.19 -18.20 -0.54
CA VAL A 247 8.29 -18.72 0.27
C VAL A 247 8.94 -19.95 -0.38
N GLU A 248 8.13 -20.90 -0.85
CA GLU A 248 8.63 -22.07 -1.56
C GLU A 248 9.37 -21.71 -2.84
N CYS A 249 8.83 -20.80 -3.66
CA CYS A 249 9.44 -20.37 -4.91
C CYS A 249 10.79 -19.64 -4.69
N LEU A 250 10.91 -18.88 -3.61
CA LEU A 250 12.16 -18.24 -3.24
C LEU A 250 13.21 -19.23 -2.75
N LYS A 251 12.79 -20.32 -2.07
CA LYS A 251 13.67 -21.39 -1.58
C LYS A 251 14.18 -22.31 -2.69
N ASP A 252 13.30 -22.68 -3.61
CA ASP A 252 13.64 -23.61 -4.70
C ASP A 252 14.21 -22.92 -5.94
N GLY A 253 14.24 -21.57 -5.95
CA GLY A 253 14.79 -20.76 -7.03
C GLY A 253 13.84 -20.56 -8.22
N THR A 254 12.58 -20.96 -8.13
CA THR A 254 11.53 -20.65 -9.13
C THR A 254 11.38 -19.12 -9.25
N LEU A 255 11.44 -18.41 -8.12
CA LEU A 255 11.56 -16.96 -8.06
C LEU A 255 12.94 -16.57 -7.58
N PHE A 256 13.66 -15.79 -8.36
CA PHE A 256 15.04 -15.39 -8.05
C PHE A 256 15.12 -14.54 -6.78
N GLN A 257 14.30 -13.48 -6.67
CA GLN A 257 14.26 -12.61 -5.51
C GLN A 257 12.97 -11.77 -5.46
N ALA A 258 12.67 -11.25 -4.27
CA ALA A 258 11.52 -10.38 -4.04
C ALA A 258 11.86 -9.14 -3.20
N GLY A 259 11.16 -8.03 -3.48
CA GLY A 259 11.08 -6.83 -2.64
C GLY A 259 9.63 -6.65 -2.15
N LEU A 260 9.42 -6.72 -0.85
CA LEU A 260 8.10 -6.76 -0.22
C LEU A 260 7.97 -5.65 0.82
N ASP A 261 6.93 -4.84 0.72
CA ASP A 261 6.54 -3.89 1.77
C ASP A 261 5.29 -4.35 2.54
N VAL A 262 4.60 -5.38 2.02
CA VAL A 262 3.32 -5.87 2.54
C VAL A 262 3.31 -7.39 2.61
N PHE A 263 2.53 -7.93 3.57
CA PHE A 263 2.47 -9.34 3.92
C PHE A 263 1.03 -9.81 4.00
N GLU A 264 0.79 -11.12 3.85
CA GLU A 264 -0.56 -11.70 3.89
C GLU A 264 -1.24 -11.42 5.24
N HIS A 265 -0.45 -11.48 6.31
CA HIS A 265 -0.89 -11.13 7.66
C HIS A 265 -0.02 -10.02 8.24
N GLU A 266 -0.65 -8.94 8.67
CA GLU A 266 0.00 -7.81 9.33
C GLU A 266 -0.66 -7.52 10.69
N PRO A 267 0.07 -7.59 11.81
CA PRO A 267 1.50 -7.90 11.95
C PRO A 267 1.90 -9.29 11.47
N ILE A 268 3.17 -9.43 11.03
CA ILE A 268 3.71 -10.69 10.51
C ILE A 268 3.54 -11.82 11.52
N GLN A 269 2.95 -12.94 11.07
CA GLN A 269 2.73 -14.15 11.86
C GLN A 269 3.90 -15.14 11.70
N GLU A 270 3.88 -16.22 12.50
CA GLU A 270 4.91 -17.26 12.48
C GLU A 270 5.06 -17.92 11.10
N SER A 271 3.96 -18.05 10.35
CA SER A 271 3.96 -18.61 8.99
C SER A 271 4.84 -17.83 8.01
N SER A 272 4.94 -16.52 8.19
CA SER A 272 5.74 -15.63 7.31
C SER A 272 7.20 -15.48 7.78
N ARG A 273 7.54 -16.01 8.98
CA ARG A 273 8.90 -15.82 9.54
C ARG A 273 10.00 -16.50 8.74
N GLU A 274 9.65 -17.47 7.92
CA GLU A 274 10.64 -18.10 7.04
C GLU A 274 11.27 -17.09 6.06
N LEU A 275 10.54 -16.04 5.66
CA LEU A 275 11.06 -14.95 4.81
C LEU A 275 12.27 -14.25 5.45
N PHE A 276 12.32 -14.11 6.79
CA PHE A 276 13.43 -13.46 7.48
C PHE A 276 14.78 -14.18 7.34
N ASN A 277 14.73 -15.47 7.01
CA ASN A 277 15.93 -16.32 6.85
C ASN A 277 16.44 -16.37 5.41
N LEU A 278 15.72 -15.75 4.46
CA LEU A 278 16.07 -15.78 3.05
C LEU A 278 16.96 -14.59 2.67
N ASP A 279 18.02 -14.85 1.92
CA ASP A 279 18.97 -13.85 1.43
C ASP A 279 18.51 -13.12 0.17
N ASN A 280 17.48 -13.66 -0.47
CA ASN A 280 16.93 -13.18 -1.72
C ASN A 280 15.58 -12.44 -1.52
N VAL A 281 15.32 -11.95 -0.29
CA VAL A 281 14.15 -11.11 0.02
C VAL A 281 14.59 -9.80 0.66
N ILE A 282 14.03 -8.70 0.18
CA ILE A 282 14.10 -7.38 0.81
C ILE A 282 12.72 -7.10 1.39
N MET A 283 12.65 -6.74 2.68
CA MET A 283 11.40 -6.53 3.38
C MET A 283 11.38 -5.20 4.10
N THR A 284 10.22 -4.54 4.07
CA THR A 284 9.92 -3.34 4.85
C THR A 284 8.53 -3.47 5.49
N PRO A 285 8.28 -2.90 6.68
CA PRO A 285 7.09 -3.18 7.49
C PRO A 285 5.90 -2.27 7.11
N HIS A 286 5.37 -2.42 5.90
CA HIS A 286 4.24 -1.64 5.34
C HIS A 286 4.44 -0.12 5.53
N MET A 287 5.61 0.35 5.13
CA MET A 287 6.04 1.73 5.34
C MET A 287 6.19 2.56 4.06
N ALA A 288 5.85 2.00 2.90
CA ALA A 288 6.01 2.69 1.61
C ALA A 288 5.36 4.08 1.56
N ALA A 289 4.28 4.27 2.32
CA ALA A 289 3.58 5.55 2.45
C ALA A 289 4.11 6.42 3.62
N THR A 290 5.10 5.97 4.40
CA THR A 290 5.53 6.64 5.63
C THR A 290 6.65 7.64 5.35
N THR A 291 6.32 8.74 4.69
CA THR A 291 7.17 9.92 4.55
C THR A 291 6.49 11.13 5.16
N GLU A 292 7.26 12.11 5.63
CA GLU A 292 6.70 13.36 6.20
C GLU A 292 5.69 14.02 5.28
N GLN A 293 6.02 14.12 3.99
CA GLN A 293 5.16 14.74 2.96
C GLN A 293 3.88 13.94 2.74
N SER A 294 3.98 12.62 2.68
CA SER A 294 2.81 11.74 2.50
C SER A 294 1.86 11.84 3.69
N VAL A 295 2.41 11.75 4.91
CA VAL A 295 1.63 11.86 6.15
C VAL A 295 0.95 13.23 6.23
N LEU A 296 1.70 14.32 5.99
CA LEU A 296 1.16 15.68 5.99
C LEU A 296 0.03 15.84 4.96
N ASN A 297 0.25 15.39 3.71
CA ASN A 297 -0.72 15.51 2.63
C ASN A 297 -1.99 14.70 2.93
N CYS A 298 -1.86 13.45 3.40
CA CYS A 298 -2.99 12.61 3.72
C CYS A 298 -3.79 13.16 4.90
N CYS A 299 -3.12 13.54 5.99
CA CYS A 299 -3.79 14.11 7.17
C CYS A 299 -4.52 15.41 6.84
N THR A 300 -3.87 16.31 6.11
CA THR A 300 -4.48 17.59 5.70
C THR A 300 -5.71 17.38 4.82
N SER A 301 -5.60 16.51 3.81
CA SER A 301 -6.74 16.25 2.90
C SER A 301 -7.93 15.64 3.66
N VAL A 302 -7.68 14.59 4.42
CA VAL A 302 -8.74 13.85 5.14
C VAL A 302 -9.38 14.70 6.23
N ALA A 303 -8.59 15.44 7.01
CA ALA A 303 -9.14 16.32 8.05
C ALA A 303 -10.04 17.41 7.47
N ASN A 304 -9.63 18.04 6.36
CA ASN A 304 -10.47 19.04 5.68
C ASN A 304 -11.78 18.42 5.13
N ASP A 305 -11.73 17.21 4.59
CA ASP A 305 -12.92 16.52 4.09
C ASP A 305 -13.86 16.09 5.23
N ILE A 306 -13.33 15.66 6.39
CA ILE A 306 -14.13 15.42 7.61
C ILE A 306 -14.84 16.71 8.06
N VAL A 307 -14.09 17.82 8.13
CA VAL A 307 -14.67 19.14 8.50
C VAL A 307 -15.78 19.54 7.53
N ALA A 308 -15.58 19.35 6.23
CA ALA A 308 -16.60 19.64 5.22
C ALA A 308 -17.87 18.83 5.46
N VAL A 309 -17.76 17.51 5.62
CA VAL A 309 -18.92 16.62 5.85
C VAL A 309 -19.66 17.01 7.14
N CYS A 310 -18.97 17.23 8.24
CA CYS A 310 -19.59 17.60 9.51
C CYS A 310 -20.35 18.94 9.41
N ASN A 311 -19.89 19.86 8.56
CA ASN A 311 -20.56 21.13 8.29
C ASN A 311 -21.64 21.05 7.19
N GLY A 312 -21.97 19.85 6.69
CA GLY A 312 -22.98 19.64 5.65
C GLY A 312 -22.52 20.04 4.24
N GLN A 313 -21.21 20.10 4.02
CA GLN A 313 -20.61 20.40 2.71
C GLN A 313 -20.14 19.09 2.04
N GLU A 314 -20.05 19.11 0.70
CA GLU A 314 -19.47 17.98 -0.05
C GLU A 314 -17.96 17.93 0.15
N PRO A 315 -17.39 16.74 0.51
CA PRO A 315 -15.96 16.55 0.60
C PRO A 315 -15.33 16.54 -0.80
N LYS A 316 -14.06 16.88 -0.90
CA LYS A 316 -13.30 16.81 -2.17
C LYS A 316 -13.15 15.38 -2.66
N VAL A 317 -12.94 14.45 -1.73
CA VAL A 317 -12.74 13.03 -2.04
C VAL A 317 -13.56 12.17 -1.10
N LYS A 318 -14.51 11.41 -1.66
CA LYS A 318 -15.27 10.40 -0.92
C LYS A 318 -15.23 9.05 -1.64
N ALA A 319 -15.28 7.99 -0.86
CA ALA A 319 -15.44 6.64 -1.40
C ALA A 319 -16.80 6.50 -2.09
N GLN A 320 -16.79 5.90 -3.26
CA GLN A 320 -18.03 5.58 -3.98
C GLN A 320 -18.49 4.18 -3.59
N LYS A 321 -19.80 3.96 -3.59
CA LYS A 321 -20.31 2.58 -3.52
C LYS A 321 -19.72 1.79 -4.70
N PRO A 322 -19.24 0.57 -4.47
CA PRO A 322 -18.83 -0.28 -5.57
C PRO A 322 -19.98 -0.38 -6.57
N LYS A 323 -19.70 -0.11 -7.82
CA LYS A 323 -20.64 -0.40 -8.91
C LYS A 323 -20.41 -1.86 -9.27
N PHE A 324 -21.11 -2.77 -8.60
CA PHE A 324 -21.21 -4.17 -8.98
C PHE A 324 -22.62 -4.44 -9.53
#